data_72fbdc6dab61bab24905095efd1ba30a
#
_entry.id   72fbdc6dab61bab24905095efd1ba30a
#
_cell.length_a   1.000
_cell.length_b   1.000
_cell.length_c   1.000
_cell.angle_alpha   90.00
_cell.angle_beta   90.00
_cell.angle_gamma   90.00
#
_symmetry.space_group_name_H-M   'P 1'
#
loop_
_entity.id
_entity.type
_entity.pdbx_description
1 polymer ?
#
loop_
_entity_poly.entity_id
_entity_poly.type
_entity_poly.pdbx_seq_one_letter_code
_entity_poly.pdbx_strand_id
1 'polypeptide(L)'
;MVTKESLTKEVGVLYGKIYGYTDVGGDSVLEFMDEWLSDEGKYDLFMEYINNDEFNEDTSLVEVTELINLLYHILDGLREEYNM
;
A
#
# COMPACT_ATOMS: atom_id res chain seq x y z
N MET A 1 -10.39 4.96 -18.71
CA MET A 1 -9.58 3.73 -18.88
C MET A 1 -8.60 3.59 -17.74
N VAL A 2 -8.52 2.41 -17.14
CA VAL A 2 -7.55 2.13 -16.08
C VAL A 2 -6.19 1.88 -16.71
N THR A 3 -5.18 2.63 -16.27
CA THR A 3 -3.81 2.47 -16.76
C THR A 3 -2.90 2.15 -15.59
N LYS A 4 -1.73 1.61 -15.90
CA LYS A 4 -0.72 1.31 -14.88
C LYS A 4 -0.29 2.60 -14.17
N GLU A 5 -0.20 3.70 -14.91
CA GLU A 5 0.13 5.02 -14.35
C GLU A 5 -0.92 5.47 -13.32
N SER A 6 -2.20 5.33 -13.66
CA SER A 6 -3.27 5.74 -12.74
C SER A 6 -3.30 4.86 -11.49
N LEU A 7 -3.04 3.55 -11.64
CA LEU A 7 -2.95 2.63 -10.50
C LEU A 7 -1.75 2.95 -9.63
N THR A 8 -0.62 3.31 -10.23
CA THR A 8 0.58 3.69 -9.48
C THR A 8 0.30 4.92 -8.61
N LYS A 9 -0.42 5.90 -9.15
CA LYS A 9 -0.82 7.09 -8.38
C LYS A 9 -1.72 6.71 -7.21
N GLU A 10 -2.63 5.78 -7.43
CA GLU A 10 -3.53 5.29 -6.38
C GLU A 10 -2.74 4.65 -5.23
N VAL A 11 -1.71 3.86 -5.55
CA VAL A 11 -0.84 3.27 -4.54
C VAL A 11 -0.19 4.37 -3.69
N GLY A 12 0.29 5.42 -4.34
CA GLY A 12 0.89 6.56 -3.63
C GLY A 12 -0.09 7.27 -2.71
N VAL A 13 -1.32 7.48 -3.17
CA VAL A 13 -2.37 8.12 -2.36
C VAL A 13 -2.69 7.26 -1.13
N LEU A 14 -2.87 5.95 -1.32
CA LEU A 14 -3.17 5.04 -0.22
C LEU A 14 -2.03 4.94 0.78
N TYR A 15 -0.80 4.86 0.28
CA TYR A 15 0.37 4.83 1.16
C TYR A 15 0.45 6.11 2.00
N GLY A 16 0.19 7.27 1.38
CA GLY A 16 0.17 8.54 2.09
C GLY A 16 -0.85 8.57 3.22
N LYS A 17 -2.04 8.01 2.98
CA LYS A 17 -3.09 7.92 4.00
C LYS A 17 -2.67 7.00 5.14
N ILE A 18 -2.06 5.87 4.82
CA ILE A 18 -1.56 4.93 5.83
C ILE A 18 -0.44 5.60 6.65
N TYR A 19 0.48 6.25 5.96
CA TYR A 19 1.59 6.93 6.62
C TYR A 19 1.10 8.02 7.58
N GLY A 20 0.00 8.69 7.23
CA GLY A 20 -0.61 9.70 8.10
C GLY A 20 -0.99 9.17 9.47
N TYR A 21 -1.32 7.89 9.59
CA TYR A 21 -1.63 7.28 10.88
C TYR A 21 -0.41 7.14 11.79
N THR A 22 0.80 7.30 11.26
CA THR A 22 2.02 7.27 12.11
C THR A 22 2.03 8.41 13.10
N ASP A 23 1.29 9.49 12.84
CA ASP A 23 1.16 10.60 13.80
C ASP A 23 0.52 10.17 15.11
N VAL A 24 -0.33 9.15 15.09
CA VAL A 24 -0.98 8.62 16.28
C VAL A 24 -0.44 7.26 16.71
N GLY A 25 -0.07 6.40 15.75
CA GLY A 25 0.38 5.04 16.02
C GLY A 25 1.89 4.84 15.97
N GLY A 26 2.64 5.83 15.50
CA GLY A 26 4.09 5.71 15.38
C GLY A 26 4.51 4.59 14.46
N ASP A 27 5.64 3.96 14.77
CA ASP A 27 6.21 2.90 13.94
C ASP A 27 5.34 1.64 13.88
N SER A 28 4.44 1.46 14.86
CA SER A 28 3.56 0.28 14.85
C SER A 28 2.62 0.26 13.65
N VAL A 29 2.30 1.42 13.08
CA VAL A 29 1.49 1.53 11.87
C VAL A 29 2.24 0.91 10.68
N LEU A 30 3.51 1.22 10.54
CA LEU A 30 4.34 0.69 9.45
C LEU A 30 4.61 -0.80 9.66
N GLU A 31 4.79 -1.25 10.88
CA GLU A 31 4.95 -2.66 11.19
C GLU A 31 3.69 -3.45 10.83
N PHE A 32 2.52 -2.89 11.14
CA PHE A 32 1.23 -3.48 10.78
C PHE A 32 1.11 -3.63 9.25
N MET A 33 1.44 -2.57 8.51
CA MET A 33 1.41 -2.58 7.06
C MET A 33 2.38 -3.63 6.50
N ASP A 34 3.62 -3.65 6.99
CA ASP A 34 4.64 -4.58 6.50
C ASP A 34 4.24 -6.04 6.77
N GLU A 35 3.64 -6.31 7.92
CA GLU A 35 3.16 -7.65 8.27
C GLU A 35 2.09 -8.12 7.28
N TRP A 36 1.10 -7.27 6.99
CA TRP A 36 0.06 -7.59 6.02
C TRP A 36 0.64 -7.81 4.62
N LEU A 37 1.55 -6.93 4.20
CA LEU A 37 2.19 -7.05 2.87
C LEU A 37 2.96 -8.35 2.76
N SER A 38 3.69 -8.73 3.80
CA SER A 38 4.46 -9.97 3.82
C SER A 38 3.56 -11.19 3.82
N ASP A 39 2.50 -11.19 4.62
CA ASP A 39 1.56 -12.30 4.72
C ASP A 39 0.86 -12.57 3.38
N GLU A 40 0.57 -11.53 2.62
CA GLU A 40 -0.11 -11.64 1.34
C GLU A 40 0.87 -11.78 0.16
N GLY A 41 2.19 -11.80 0.44
CA GLY A 41 3.20 -11.94 -0.61
C GLY A 41 3.33 -10.69 -1.49
N LYS A 42 3.01 -9.52 -0.98
CA LYS A 42 3.05 -8.25 -1.73
C LYS A 42 4.14 -7.30 -1.26
N TYR A 43 4.93 -7.71 -0.28
CA TYR A 43 5.96 -6.84 0.27
C TYR A 43 6.98 -6.40 -0.80
N ASP A 44 7.51 -7.35 -1.57
CA ASP A 44 8.50 -7.04 -2.60
C ASP A 44 7.92 -6.14 -3.69
N LEU A 45 6.67 -6.37 -4.06
CA LEU A 45 5.98 -5.55 -5.05
C LEU A 45 5.84 -4.11 -4.54
N PHE A 46 5.45 -3.96 -3.28
CA PHE A 46 5.32 -2.64 -2.67
C PHE A 46 6.68 -1.94 -2.59
N MET A 47 7.75 -2.67 -2.26
CA MET A 47 9.09 -2.10 -2.20
C MET A 47 9.60 -1.67 -3.56
N GLU A 48 9.15 -2.32 -4.63
CA GLU A 48 9.45 -1.91 -5.99
C GLU A 48 8.96 -0.48 -6.23
N TYR A 49 7.73 -0.19 -5.80
CA TYR A 49 7.19 1.16 -5.88
C TYR A 49 7.94 2.15 -4.97
N ILE A 50 8.23 1.74 -3.74
CA ILE A 50 8.92 2.62 -2.77
C ILE A 50 10.30 3.02 -3.27
N ASN A 51 11.03 2.10 -3.89
CA ASN A 51 12.39 2.35 -4.35
C ASN A 51 12.46 3.14 -5.66
N ASN A 52 11.46 3.02 -6.52
CA ASN A 52 11.50 3.56 -7.87
C ASN A 52 10.41 4.55 -8.22
N ASP A 53 9.45 4.76 -7.33
CA ASP A 53 8.24 5.58 -7.55
C ASP A 53 7.37 5.04 -8.70
N GLU A 54 7.66 3.84 -9.18
CA GLU A 54 6.89 3.19 -10.24
C GLU A 54 7.08 1.68 -10.17
N PHE A 55 6.25 0.94 -10.90
CA PHE A 55 6.36 -0.51 -11.01
C PHE A 55 7.08 -0.88 -12.30
N ASN A 56 7.78 -2.02 -12.28
CA ASN A 56 8.48 -2.54 -13.46
C ASN A 56 7.50 -2.81 -14.60
N GLU A 57 8.02 -2.77 -15.84
CA GLU A 57 7.21 -3.08 -17.03
C GLU A 57 6.61 -4.48 -16.96
N ASP A 58 7.32 -5.42 -16.31
CA ASP A 58 6.88 -6.80 -16.17
C ASP A 58 5.76 -6.96 -15.15
N THR A 59 5.54 -5.99 -14.28
CA THR A 59 4.49 -6.04 -13.28
C THR A 59 3.14 -5.80 -13.95
N SER A 60 2.20 -6.75 -13.79
CA SER A 60 0.91 -6.67 -14.45
C SER A 60 -0.06 -5.73 -13.72
N LEU A 61 -1.08 -5.28 -14.45
CA LEU A 61 -2.16 -4.48 -13.86
C LEU A 61 -2.87 -5.25 -12.76
N VAL A 62 -3.01 -6.57 -12.93
CA VAL A 62 -3.65 -7.43 -11.93
C VAL A 62 -2.86 -7.39 -10.61
N GLU A 63 -1.54 -7.51 -10.69
CA GLU A 63 -0.70 -7.47 -9.50
C GLU A 63 -0.81 -6.14 -8.76
N VAL A 64 -0.80 -5.03 -9.51
CA VAL A 64 -0.93 -3.70 -8.90
C VAL A 64 -2.32 -3.54 -8.28
N THR A 65 -3.36 -4.02 -8.95
CA THR A 65 -4.73 -3.98 -8.43
C THR A 65 -4.84 -4.77 -7.12
N GLU A 66 -4.23 -5.94 -7.05
CA GLU A 66 -4.21 -6.75 -5.83
C GLU A 66 -3.52 -6.00 -4.68
N LEU A 67 -2.41 -5.32 -4.98
CA LEU A 67 -1.72 -4.49 -3.99
C LEU A 67 -2.63 -3.36 -3.50
N ILE A 68 -3.34 -2.69 -4.40
CA ILE A 68 -4.26 -1.61 -4.05
C ILE A 68 -5.35 -2.13 -3.12
N ASN A 69 -5.95 -3.28 -3.44
CA ASN A 69 -6.98 -3.86 -2.60
C ASN A 69 -6.45 -4.18 -1.20
N LEU A 70 -5.22 -4.67 -1.12
CA LEU A 70 -4.59 -4.95 0.16
C LEU A 70 -4.35 -3.67 0.96
N LEU A 71 -3.91 -2.60 0.29
CA LEU A 71 -3.70 -1.31 0.95
C LEU A 71 -5.01 -0.74 1.49
N TYR A 72 -6.13 -0.94 0.78
CA TYR A 72 -7.44 -0.54 1.30
C TYR A 72 -7.81 -1.33 2.56
N HIS A 73 -7.55 -2.63 2.59
CA HIS A 73 -7.80 -3.44 3.79
C HIS A 73 -6.96 -2.98 4.97
N ILE A 74 -5.70 -2.68 4.72
CA ILE A 74 -4.80 -2.16 5.76
C ILE A 74 -5.35 -0.83 6.29
N LEU A 75 -5.77 0.06 5.39
CA LEU A 75 -6.31 1.36 5.76
C LEU A 75 -7.58 1.22 6.60
N ASP A 76 -8.48 0.30 6.20
CA ASP A 76 -9.70 0.04 6.96
C ASP A 76 -9.38 -0.46 8.38
N GLY A 77 -8.38 -1.35 8.50
CA GLY A 77 -7.92 -1.83 9.80
C GLY A 77 -7.38 -0.70 10.68
N LEU A 78 -6.64 0.22 10.07
CA LEU A 78 -6.11 1.38 10.80
C LEU A 78 -7.22 2.33 11.25
N ARG A 79 -8.23 2.53 10.40
CA ARG A 79 -9.38 3.36 10.75
C ARG A 79 -10.11 2.80 11.97
N GLU A 80 -10.28 1.49 12.02
CA GLU A 80 -10.90 0.83 13.17
C GLU A 80 -10.04 0.96 14.42
N GLU A 81 -8.73 0.72 14.29
CA GLU A 81 -7.79 0.73 15.40
C GLU A 81 -7.66 2.13 16.02
N TYR A 82 -7.54 3.16 15.19
CA TYR A 82 -7.29 4.52 15.65
C TYR A 82 -8.52 5.42 15.61
N ASN A 83 -9.61 4.90 15.12
CA ASN A 83 -10.91 5.57 15.13
C ASN A 83 -10.87 6.97 14.47
N MET A 84 -10.21 7.06 13.34
CA MET A 84 -10.08 8.31 12.58
C MET A 84 -10.91 8.31 11.31
#